data_85d05d9f4eb4c00ed1a2932adb2345df
#
_entry.id   85d05d9f4eb4c00ed1a2932adb2345df
#
_cell.length_a   1.000
_cell.length_b   1.000
_cell.length_c   1.000
_cell.angle_alpha   90.00
_cell.angle_beta   90.00
_cell.angle_gamma   90.00
#
_symmetry.space_group_name_H-M   'P 1'
#
loop_
_entity.id
_entity.type
_entity.pdbx_description
1 polymer ?
#
loop_
_entity_poly.entity_id
_entity_poly.type
_entity_poly.pdbx_seq_one_letter_code
_entity_poly.pdbx_strand_id
1 'polypeptide(L)'
;MSIAKDLVKTDRRILVTADTHFGHREALAIFARPHATAEAMDDAMIDAINAAVGAKDILVHLGDFLGPHEWSAETRARAEELRGRIACERVYLVRGNHDPRDEKHFDRLFEGVDDIVSARGIAGIDERIVLFHYPIEQWQGRPNGGFHLHGHVHGHGSTLARRCDVGIDVAAHGRRPRELSSLIAELRTQPPSGFVRVK
;
A
#
# COMPACT_ATOMS: atom_id res chain seq x y z
N MET A 1 2.27 -2.45 -18.39
CA MET A 1 2.83 -3.67 -17.75
C MET A 1 1.91 -4.06 -16.61
N SER A 2 1.74 -5.35 -16.28
CA SER A 2 0.85 -5.73 -15.15
C SER A 2 1.69 -5.88 -13.89
N ILE A 3 1.35 -5.17 -12.84
CA ILE A 3 2.01 -5.26 -11.52
C ILE A 3 2.17 -6.72 -11.08
N ALA A 4 1.11 -7.52 -11.20
CA ALA A 4 1.14 -8.94 -10.83
C ALA A 4 2.27 -9.72 -11.50
N LYS A 5 2.50 -9.50 -12.81
CA LYS A 5 3.55 -10.20 -13.56
C LYS A 5 4.96 -9.80 -13.10
N ASP A 6 5.13 -8.53 -12.79
CA ASP A 6 6.43 -8.01 -12.35
C ASP A 6 6.77 -8.50 -10.94
N LEU A 7 5.79 -8.52 -10.03
CA LEU A 7 5.98 -9.01 -8.66
C LEU A 7 6.23 -10.53 -8.58
N VAL A 8 5.70 -11.31 -9.53
CA VAL A 8 5.95 -12.77 -9.61
C VAL A 8 7.33 -13.09 -10.17
N LYS A 9 7.83 -12.25 -11.08
CA LYS A 9 9.10 -12.51 -11.79
C LYS A 9 10.35 -11.95 -11.09
N THR A 10 10.14 -11.13 -10.06
CA THR A 10 11.25 -10.46 -9.39
C THR A 10 11.89 -11.32 -8.30
N ASP A 11 13.19 -11.17 -8.14
CA ASP A 11 13.98 -11.63 -7.00
C ASP A 11 14.28 -10.52 -5.99
N ARG A 12 13.78 -9.29 -6.26
CA ARG A 12 13.98 -8.13 -5.40
C ARG A 12 13.10 -8.21 -4.15
N ARG A 13 13.58 -7.63 -3.07
CA ARG A 13 12.79 -7.43 -1.86
C ARG A 13 11.59 -6.53 -2.17
N ILE A 14 10.40 -6.93 -1.71
CA ILE A 14 9.15 -6.20 -1.89
C ILE A 14 8.70 -5.66 -0.53
N LEU A 15 8.42 -4.36 -0.47
CA LEU A 15 7.80 -3.72 0.68
C LEU A 15 6.41 -3.19 0.28
N VAL A 16 5.53 -3.12 1.27
CA VAL A 16 4.15 -2.65 1.11
C VAL A 16 3.85 -1.54 2.11
N THR A 17 3.04 -0.56 1.69
CA THR A 17 2.50 0.51 2.51
C THR A 17 1.20 1.03 1.91
N ALA A 18 0.48 1.89 2.61
CA ALA A 18 -0.72 2.59 2.11
C ALA A 18 -0.94 3.90 2.89
N ASP A 19 -1.87 4.71 2.42
CA ASP A 19 -2.47 5.84 3.16
C ASP A 19 -1.45 6.91 3.57
N THR A 20 -0.48 7.22 2.74
CA THR A 20 0.47 8.30 3.03
C THR A 20 -0.24 9.66 3.08
N HIS A 21 -1.25 9.89 2.22
CA HIS A 21 -1.98 11.14 2.14
C HIS A 21 -1.05 12.36 2.07
N PHE A 22 -0.05 12.29 1.22
CA PHE A 22 0.89 13.40 1.06
C PHE A 22 0.17 14.70 0.71
N GLY A 23 0.60 15.80 1.34
CA GLY A 23 0.02 17.13 1.17
C GLY A 23 -1.35 17.33 1.85
N HIS A 24 -1.86 16.36 2.59
CA HIS A 24 -3.20 16.40 3.21
C HIS A 24 -3.15 16.99 4.61
N ARG A 25 -3.37 18.29 4.73
CA ARG A 25 -3.33 19.00 6.02
C ARG A 25 -4.32 18.43 7.04
N GLU A 26 -5.53 18.11 6.58
CA GLU A 26 -6.60 17.57 7.43
C GLU A 26 -6.26 16.20 8.00
N ALA A 27 -5.42 15.43 7.34
CA ALA A 27 -4.94 14.13 7.83
C ALA A 27 -4.25 14.22 9.20
N LEU A 28 -3.64 15.36 9.53
CA LEU A 28 -3.03 15.60 10.84
C LEU A 28 -4.03 15.42 11.97
N ALA A 29 -5.23 16.02 11.82
CA ALA A 29 -6.29 15.94 12.83
C ALA A 29 -7.09 14.63 12.70
N ILE A 30 -7.46 14.23 11.48
CA ILE A 30 -8.33 13.07 11.23
C ILE A 30 -7.65 11.78 11.72
N PHE A 31 -6.36 11.61 11.46
CA PHE A 31 -5.62 10.40 11.80
C PHE A 31 -4.68 10.58 13.00
N ALA A 32 -4.83 11.69 13.75
CA ALA A 32 -4.01 12.01 14.92
C ALA A 32 -2.49 11.88 14.63
N ARG A 33 -2.04 12.38 13.50
CA ARG A 33 -0.63 12.33 13.10
C ARG A 33 0.18 13.38 13.87
N PRO A 34 1.31 13.02 14.52
CA PRO A 34 2.03 13.88 15.46
C PRO A 34 2.98 14.87 14.74
N HIS A 35 2.46 15.64 13.79
CA HIS A 35 3.23 16.62 13.03
C HIS A 35 2.55 17.99 13.09
N ALA A 36 3.35 19.06 13.08
CA ALA A 36 2.83 20.42 13.18
C ALA A 36 2.21 20.94 11.86
N THR A 37 2.72 20.46 10.72
CA THR A 37 2.27 20.86 9.38
C THR A 37 2.24 19.65 8.43
N ALA A 38 1.56 19.82 7.28
CA ALA A 38 1.52 18.79 6.24
C ALA A 38 2.93 18.56 5.66
N GLU A 39 3.74 19.60 5.51
CA GLU A 39 5.11 19.49 5.00
C GLU A 39 6.00 18.68 5.96
N ALA A 40 5.90 18.95 7.27
CA ALA A 40 6.64 18.18 8.28
C ALA A 40 6.18 16.71 8.33
N MET A 41 4.89 16.45 8.08
CA MET A 41 4.35 15.10 7.93
C MET A 41 4.92 14.42 6.68
N ASP A 42 4.91 15.09 5.54
CA ASP A 42 5.42 14.58 4.27
C ASP A 42 6.92 14.24 4.39
N ASP A 43 7.72 15.13 4.98
CA ASP A 43 9.15 14.93 5.22
C ASP A 43 9.40 13.69 6.08
N ALA A 44 8.70 13.57 7.20
CA ALA A 44 8.86 12.42 8.10
C ALA A 44 8.46 11.09 7.44
N MET A 45 7.43 11.09 6.61
CA MET A 45 6.99 9.89 5.88
C MET A 45 7.98 9.48 4.79
N ILE A 46 8.51 10.44 4.03
CA ILE A 46 9.54 10.17 3.02
C ILE A 46 10.80 9.62 3.69
N ASP A 47 11.23 10.20 4.81
CA ASP A 47 12.37 9.72 5.57
C ASP A 47 12.13 8.28 6.06
N ALA A 48 10.95 7.99 6.59
CA ALA A 48 10.59 6.64 7.04
C ALA A 48 10.54 5.63 5.88
N ILE A 49 10.04 6.02 4.71
CA ILE A 49 10.05 5.21 3.50
C ILE A 49 11.49 4.94 3.07
N ASN A 50 12.31 5.97 2.92
CA ASN A 50 13.68 5.86 2.45
C ASN A 50 14.59 5.11 3.43
N ALA A 51 14.29 5.15 4.72
CA ALA A 51 14.99 4.34 5.73
C ALA A 51 14.64 2.84 5.64
N ALA A 52 13.43 2.50 5.18
CA ALA A 52 12.96 1.12 5.09
C ALA A 52 13.26 0.47 3.72
N VAL A 53 13.17 1.26 2.64
CA VAL A 53 13.16 0.80 1.25
C VAL A 53 14.44 1.23 0.56
N GLY A 54 15.26 0.29 0.12
CA GLY A 54 16.46 0.57 -0.67
C GLY A 54 16.14 0.94 -2.13
N ALA A 55 17.08 1.59 -2.81
CA ALA A 55 16.91 2.03 -4.19
C ALA A 55 16.53 0.88 -5.16
N LYS A 56 17.08 -0.31 -4.93
CA LYS A 56 16.84 -1.49 -5.77
C LYS A 56 15.67 -2.37 -5.34
N ASP A 57 15.02 -2.06 -4.23
CA ASP A 57 13.84 -2.78 -3.77
C ASP A 57 12.63 -2.46 -4.67
N ILE A 58 11.50 -3.05 -4.35
CA ILE A 58 10.19 -2.71 -4.89
C ILE A 58 9.32 -2.19 -3.76
N LEU A 59 8.72 -1.03 -3.94
CA LEU A 59 7.68 -0.52 -3.07
C LEU A 59 6.33 -0.65 -3.77
N VAL A 60 5.37 -1.33 -3.13
CA VAL A 60 3.97 -1.37 -3.58
C VAL A 60 3.15 -0.52 -2.62
N HIS A 61 2.64 0.59 -3.11
CA HIS A 61 1.75 1.49 -2.37
C HIS A 61 0.30 1.09 -2.63
N LEU A 62 -0.45 0.76 -1.58
CA LEU A 62 -1.84 0.27 -1.70
C LEU A 62 -2.88 1.40 -1.60
N GLY A 63 -2.59 2.53 -2.24
CA GLY A 63 -3.53 3.62 -2.47
C GLY A 63 -3.49 4.74 -1.44
N ASP A 64 -4.18 5.82 -1.79
CA ASP A 64 -4.18 7.08 -1.07
C ASP A 64 -2.75 7.64 -0.88
N PHE A 65 -2.03 7.70 -2.01
CA PHE A 65 -0.70 8.29 -2.06
C PHE A 65 -0.76 9.79 -1.77
N LEU A 66 -1.69 10.51 -2.44
CA LEU A 66 -1.97 11.92 -2.18
C LEU A 66 -3.22 12.07 -1.30
N GLY A 67 -3.30 13.21 -0.59
CA GLY A 67 -4.47 13.55 0.21
C GLY A 67 -5.51 14.39 -0.52
N PRO A 68 -5.14 15.49 -1.18
CA PRO A 68 -6.08 16.35 -1.86
C PRO A 68 -6.82 15.64 -2.99
N HIS A 69 -8.15 15.84 -3.08
CA HIS A 69 -8.96 15.26 -4.15
C HIS A 69 -8.85 16.03 -5.47
N GLU A 70 -8.48 17.33 -5.40
CA GLU A 70 -8.38 18.16 -6.57
C GLU A 70 -7.05 17.94 -7.31
N TRP A 71 -7.14 17.57 -8.57
CA TRP A 71 -5.99 17.38 -9.45
C TRP A 71 -5.65 18.68 -10.21
N SER A 72 -5.19 19.68 -9.46
CA SER A 72 -4.73 20.96 -9.98
C SER A 72 -3.30 20.89 -10.52
N ALA A 73 -2.82 21.96 -11.16
CA ALA A 73 -1.41 22.07 -11.56
C ALA A 73 -0.46 22.04 -10.35
N GLU A 74 -0.88 22.62 -9.23
CA GLU A 74 -0.11 22.64 -7.97
C GLU A 74 -0.02 21.25 -7.36
N THR A 75 -1.15 20.53 -7.24
CA THR A 75 -1.19 19.13 -6.75
C THR A 75 -0.33 18.21 -7.62
N ARG A 76 -0.35 18.44 -8.94
CA ARG A 76 0.49 17.69 -9.89
C ARG A 76 1.99 17.91 -9.63
N ALA A 77 2.41 19.17 -9.53
CA ALA A 77 3.81 19.51 -9.26
C ALA A 77 4.26 18.95 -7.90
N ARG A 78 3.38 18.99 -6.91
CA ARG A 78 3.66 18.42 -5.58
C ARG A 78 3.79 16.89 -5.63
N ALA A 79 2.94 16.21 -6.39
CA ALA A 79 3.02 14.75 -6.57
C ALA A 79 4.36 14.33 -7.20
N GLU A 80 4.80 15.06 -8.23
CA GLU A 80 6.11 14.83 -8.87
C GLU A 80 7.26 15.02 -7.89
N GLU A 81 7.25 16.12 -7.15
CA GLU A 81 8.27 16.43 -6.15
C GLU A 81 8.35 15.31 -5.10
N LEU A 82 7.24 14.98 -4.47
CA LEU A 82 7.18 13.98 -3.39
C LEU A 82 7.59 12.58 -3.88
N ARG A 83 7.10 12.17 -5.08
CA ARG A 83 7.52 10.89 -5.67
C ARG A 83 9.01 10.90 -6.00
N GLY A 84 9.54 12.02 -6.49
CA GLY A 84 10.97 12.19 -6.80
C GLY A 84 11.89 12.11 -5.58
N ARG A 85 11.39 12.41 -4.38
CA ARG A 85 12.13 12.30 -3.11
C ARG A 85 12.16 10.87 -2.56
N ILE A 86 11.28 9.97 -3.01
CA ILE A 86 11.34 8.55 -2.66
C ILE A 86 12.46 7.90 -3.46
N ALA A 87 13.52 7.45 -2.77
CA ALA A 87 14.75 6.94 -3.38
C ALA A 87 14.55 5.59 -4.10
N CYS A 88 13.50 4.84 -3.78
CA CYS A 88 13.17 3.59 -4.46
C CYS A 88 12.81 3.86 -5.92
N GLU A 89 13.55 3.21 -6.85
CA GLU A 89 13.35 3.38 -8.29
C GLU A 89 12.01 2.80 -8.76
N ARG A 90 11.60 1.66 -8.20
CA ARG A 90 10.43 0.89 -8.63
C ARG A 90 9.29 0.99 -7.61
N VAL A 91 8.44 1.98 -7.79
CA VAL A 91 7.23 2.16 -7.00
C VAL A 91 6.02 1.81 -7.86
N TYR A 92 5.20 0.88 -7.37
CA TYR A 92 3.92 0.50 -7.95
C TYR A 92 2.78 1.06 -7.10
N LEU A 93 1.67 1.42 -7.74
CA LEU A 93 0.47 1.91 -7.07
C LEU A 93 -0.71 0.97 -7.31
N VAL A 94 -1.35 0.51 -6.25
CA VAL A 94 -2.72 0.00 -6.27
C VAL A 94 -3.61 1.15 -5.84
N ARG A 95 -4.42 1.66 -6.76
CA ARG A 95 -5.13 2.93 -6.61
C ARG A 95 -6.11 2.94 -5.43
N GLY A 96 -6.09 4.02 -4.65
CA GLY A 96 -7.05 4.33 -3.59
C GLY A 96 -8.14 5.32 -4.04
N ASN A 97 -8.96 5.76 -3.10
CA ASN A 97 -10.06 6.69 -3.40
C ASN A 97 -9.60 8.15 -3.52
N HIS A 98 -8.49 8.51 -2.90
CA HIS A 98 -7.88 9.84 -3.05
C HIS A 98 -7.02 9.96 -4.30
N ASP A 99 -6.55 8.84 -4.87
CA ASP A 99 -5.70 8.88 -6.04
C ASP A 99 -6.49 9.26 -7.31
N PRO A 100 -5.96 10.18 -8.15
CA PRO A 100 -6.65 10.61 -9.36
C PRO A 100 -6.95 9.45 -10.30
N ARG A 101 -8.15 9.42 -10.87
CA ARG A 101 -8.56 8.47 -11.91
C ARG A 101 -8.42 9.07 -13.28
N ASP A 102 -8.04 8.25 -14.25
CA ASP A 102 -7.88 8.65 -15.66
C ASP A 102 -6.83 9.75 -15.91
N GLU A 103 -5.90 9.93 -14.95
CA GLU A 103 -4.86 10.93 -15.00
C GLU A 103 -3.50 10.31 -15.40
N LYS A 104 -3.25 10.22 -16.69
CA LYS A 104 -2.01 9.64 -17.24
C LYS A 104 -0.72 10.26 -16.68
N HIS A 105 -0.78 11.53 -16.29
CA HIS A 105 0.36 12.23 -15.72
C HIS A 105 0.70 11.67 -14.33
N PHE A 106 -0.31 11.45 -13.49
CA PHE A 106 -0.15 10.81 -12.19
C PHE A 106 0.35 9.36 -12.34
N ASP A 107 -0.25 8.61 -13.26
CA ASP A 107 0.11 7.22 -13.48
C ASP A 107 1.59 7.03 -13.87
N ARG A 108 2.16 8.00 -14.61
CA ARG A 108 3.59 7.97 -15.01
C ARG A 108 4.59 8.17 -13.88
N LEU A 109 4.13 8.58 -12.71
CA LEU A 109 4.98 8.68 -11.52
C LEU A 109 5.36 7.30 -10.97
N PHE A 110 4.63 6.26 -11.37
CA PHE A 110 4.79 4.90 -10.90
C PHE A 110 5.22 3.96 -12.04
N GLU A 111 5.91 2.88 -11.69
CA GLU A 111 6.30 1.82 -12.62
C GLU A 111 5.08 1.11 -13.23
N GLY A 112 3.98 1.07 -12.49
CA GLY A 112 2.69 0.58 -12.93
C GLY A 112 1.60 0.94 -11.92
N VAL A 113 0.37 1.06 -12.44
CA VAL A 113 -0.83 1.38 -11.66
C VAL A 113 -1.91 0.39 -12.02
N ASP A 114 -2.50 -0.26 -11.03
CA ASP A 114 -3.66 -1.15 -11.15
C ASP A 114 -4.69 -0.82 -10.07
N ASP A 115 -5.97 -1.14 -10.25
CA ASP A 115 -6.98 -0.99 -9.19
C ASP A 115 -6.93 -2.16 -8.19
N ILE A 116 -6.52 -3.34 -8.64
CA ILE A 116 -6.38 -4.55 -7.83
C ILE A 116 -5.30 -5.44 -8.40
N VAL A 117 -4.50 -6.05 -7.54
CA VAL A 117 -3.51 -7.06 -7.91
C VAL A 117 -3.88 -8.39 -7.26
N SER A 118 -3.92 -9.47 -8.03
CA SER A 118 -4.17 -10.81 -7.50
C SER A 118 -3.27 -11.82 -8.20
N ALA A 119 -2.33 -12.40 -7.48
CA ALA A 119 -1.41 -13.38 -8.05
C ALA A 119 -0.96 -14.43 -7.03
N ARG A 120 -0.42 -15.54 -7.55
CA ARG A 120 0.37 -16.53 -6.81
C ARG A 120 1.84 -16.39 -7.19
N GLY A 121 2.73 -16.83 -6.32
CA GLY A 121 4.18 -16.79 -6.61
C GLY A 121 4.83 -15.43 -6.41
N ILE A 122 4.11 -14.43 -5.86
CA ILE A 122 4.72 -13.13 -5.53
C ILE A 122 5.82 -13.37 -4.49
N ALA A 123 7.03 -12.93 -4.79
CA ALA A 123 8.21 -13.13 -3.94
C ALA A 123 8.41 -14.59 -3.48
N GLY A 124 8.08 -15.56 -4.32
CA GLY A 124 8.17 -16.99 -4.00
C GLY A 124 7.11 -17.52 -3.03
N ILE A 125 6.06 -16.73 -2.75
CA ILE A 125 4.96 -17.12 -1.86
C ILE A 125 3.92 -17.88 -2.67
N ASP A 126 3.70 -19.16 -2.37
CA ASP A 126 2.81 -20.05 -3.12
C ASP A 126 1.33 -19.69 -3.00
N GLU A 127 0.95 -19.14 -1.86
CA GLU A 127 -0.44 -18.73 -1.64
C GLU A 127 -0.78 -17.51 -2.52
N ARG A 128 -2.05 -17.36 -2.81
CA ARG A 128 -2.53 -16.17 -3.50
C ARG A 128 -2.46 -14.96 -2.58
N ILE A 129 -1.94 -13.86 -3.08
CA ILE A 129 -1.98 -12.55 -2.44
C ILE A 129 -2.89 -11.65 -3.26
N VAL A 130 -3.83 -10.98 -2.59
CA VAL A 130 -4.68 -9.95 -3.16
C VAL A 130 -4.28 -8.62 -2.51
N LEU A 131 -3.86 -7.66 -3.35
CA LEU A 131 -3.55 -6.29 -2.97
C LEU A 131 -4.67 -5.41 -3.51
N PHE A 132 -5.36 -4.72 -2.63
CA PHE A 132 -6.46 -3.84 -2.97
C PHE A 132 -6.56 -2.76 -1.89
N HIS A 133 -6.89 -1.54 -2.27
CA HIS A 133 -6.96 -0.44 -1.31
C HIS A 133 -7.99 -0.69 -0.21
N TYR A 134 -9.16 -1.19 -0.56
CA TYR A 134 -10.25 -1.41 0.40
C TYR A 134 -10.18 -2.77 1.09
N PRO A 135 -10.54 -2.86 2.39
CA PRO A 135 -10.71 -4.13 3.09
C PRO A 135 -11.96 -4.87 2.56
N ILE A 136 -11.75 -6.02 1.94
CA ILE A 136 -12.85 -6.88 1.50
C ILE A 136 -12.98 -8.13 2.39
N GLU A 137 -14.17 -8.64 2.54
CA GLU A 137 -14.43 -9.84 3.35
C GLU A 137 -14.18 -11.12 2.58
N GLN A 138 -14.35 -11.09 1.26
CA GLN A 138 -14.16 -12.24 0.39
C GLN A 138 -13.17 -11.88 -0.71
N TRP A 139 -12.07 -12.61 -0.77
CA TRP A 139 -11.06 -12.44 -1.82
C TRP A 139 -10.71 -13.78 -2.47
N GLN A 140 -10.17 -13.70 -3.67
CA GLN A 140 -9.75 -14.87 -4.42
C GLN A 140 -8.66 -15.64 -3.67
N GLY A 141 -8.89 -16.91 -3.42
CA GLY A 141 -7.95 -17.79 -2.72
C GLY A 141 -8.10 -17.81 -1.19
N ARG A 142 -8.98 -16.99 -0.59
CA ARG A 142 -9.21 -16.98 0.86
C ARG A 142 -9.47 -18.37 1.45
N PRO A 143 -10.35 -19.24 0.88
CA PRO A 143 -10.61 -20.57 1.41
C PRO A 143 -9.38 -21.50 1.37
N ASN A 144 -8.44 -21.20 0.48
CA ASN A 144 -7.19 -21.95 0.29
C ASN A 144 -5.99 -21.30 0.97
N GLY A 145 -6.25 -20.45 1.97
CA GLY A 145 -5.20 -19.80 2.75
C GLY A 145 -4.58 -18.58 2.10
N GLY A 146 -5.19 -18.00 1.07
CA GLY A 146 -4.72 -16.76 0.43
C GLY A 146 -4.78 -15.56 1.38
N PHE A 147 -3.95 -14.57 1.10
CA PHE A 147 -3.82 -13.33 1.89
C PHE A 147 -4.47 -12.15 1.19
N HIS A 148 -4.91 -11.18 1.98
CA HIS A 148 -5.38 -9.89 1.51
C HIS A 148 -4.68 -8.76 2.27
N LEU A 149 -4.01 -7.87 1.52
CA LEU A 149 -3.39 -6.66 2.08
C LEU A 149 -4.13 -5.44 1.55
N HIS A 150 -4.39 -4.48 2.43
CA HIS A 150 -5.17 -3.28 2.12
C HIS A 150 -4.68 -2.05 2.90
N GLY A 151 -5.25 -0.90 2.62
CA GLY A 151 -5.20 0.34 3.38
C GLY A 151 -6.59 0.80 3.77
N HIS A 152 -6.88 2.09 3.57
CA HIS A 152 -8.17 2.75 3.66
C HIS A 152 -8.73 2.96 5.08
N VAL A 153 -8.54 2.04 5.98
CA VAL A 153 -9.20 2.06 7.32
C VAL A 153 -8.30 2.57 8.43
N HIS A 154 -7.07 2.95 8.13
CA HIS A 154 -6.12 3.58 9.06
C HIS A 154 -6.00 2.85 10.41
N GLY A 155 -6.02 1.52 10.39
CA GLY A 155 -5.96 0.68 11.58
C GLY A 155 -7.28 0.48 12.32
N HIS A 156 -8.38 1.06 11.85
CA HIS A 156 -9.71 0.98 12.49
C HIS A 156 -10.64 -0.11 11.93
N GLY A 157 -10.16 -0.93 11.01
CA GLY A 157 -10.96 -1.98 10.39
C GLY A 157 -11.19 -3.21 11.27
N SER A 158 -12.18 -4.02 10.91
CA SER A 158 -12.39 -5.34 11.52
C SER A 158 -11.22 -6.27 11.21
N THR A 159 -10.85 -7.11 12.17
CA THR A 159 -9.81 -8.12 11.97
C THR A 159 -10.40 -9.38 11.33
N LEU A 160 -9.78 -9.83 10.23
CA LEU A 160 -10.02 -11.14 9.64
C LEU A 160 -8.68 -11.86 9.50
N ALA A 161 -8.69 -13.18 9.76
CA ALA A 161 -7.48 -13.97 9.59
C ALA A 161 -6.93 -13.85 8.16
N ARG A 162 -5.62 -13.70 8.04
CA ARG A 162 -4.87 -13.53 6.77
C ARG A 162 -5.25 -12.29 5.97
N ARG A 163 -5.88 -11.30 6.61
CA ARG A 163 -6.09 -9.95 6.07
C ARG A 163 -5.32 -8.95 6.94
N CYS A 164 -4.66 -7.98 6.32
CA CYS A 164 -3.86 -6.99 7.02
C CYS A 164 -3.98 -5.61 6.38
N ASP A 165 -4.23 -4.62 7.23
CA ASP A 165 -4.05 -3.21 6.90
C ASP A 165 -2.55 -2.91 6.92
N VAL A 166 -2.01 -2.38 5.81
CA VAL A 166 -0.61 -1.98 5.67
C VAL A 166 -0.44 -0.47 5.67
N GLY A 167 -1.48 0.26 6.02
CA GLY A 167 -1.50 1.71 6.12
C GLY A 167 -0.47 2.22 7.13
N ILE A 168 0.06 3.40 6.86
CA ILE A 168 1.12 4.03 7.67
C ILE A 168 0.64 4.40 9.08
N ASP A 169 -0.66 4.54 9.28
CA ASP A 169 -1.25 4.86 10.59
C ASP A 169 -1.43 3.64 11.50
N VAL A 170 -1.22 2.43 11.01
CA VAL A 170 -1.24 1.22 11.83
C VAL A 170 -0.09 1.22 12.82
N ALA A 171 -0.38 1.38 14.11
CA ALA A 171 0.62 1.58 15.16
C ALA A 171 1.67 0.44 15.20
N ALA A 172 1.24 -0.80 14.98
CA ALA A 172 2.12 -1.97 14.95
C ALA A 172 3.18 -1.92 13.82
N HIS A 173 2.99 -1.09 12.81
CA HIS A 173 3.92 -0.94 11.68
C HIS A 173 4.99 0.13 11.93
N GLY A 174 4.90 0.89 13.02
CA GLY A 174 5.87 1.94 13.33
C GLY A 174 5.93 3.04 12.28
N ARG A 175 4.81 3.32 11.61
CA ARG A 175 4.67 4.34 10.54
C ARG A 175 5.65 4.18 9.38
N ARG A 176 5.93 2.96 8.97
CA ARG A 176 6.87 2.65 7.88
C ARG A 176 6.41 1.49 7.02
N PRO A 177 6.89 1.38 5.77
CA PRO A 177 6.63 0.22 4.92
C PRO A 177 7.04 -1.10 5.59
N ARG A 178 6.27 -2.16 5.34
CA ARG A 178 6.51 -3.51 5.83
C ARG A 178 7.06 -4.39 4.71
N GLU A 179 8.04 -5.19 5.02
CA GLU A 179 8.52 -6.20 4.09
C GLU A 179 7.47 -7.29 3.90
N LEU A 180 7.13 -7.58 2.63
CA LEU A 180 6.05 -8.50 2.26
C LEU A 180 6.28 -9.91 2.80
N SER A 181 7.48 -10.46 2.64
CA SER A 181 7.81 -11.82 3.09
C SER A 181 7.65 -11.99 4.61
N SER A 182 8.14 -11.02 5.38
CA SER A 182 8.02 -10.99 6.84
C SER A 182 6.56 -10.88 7.28
N LEU A 183 5.79 -9.98 6.64
CA LEU A 183 4.37 -9.80 6.93
C LEU A 183 3.55 -11.07 6.63
N ILE A 184 3.81 -11.71 5.49
CA ILE A 184 3.14 -12.96 5.15
C ILE A 184 3.51 -14.10 6.12
N ALA A 185 4.76 -14.16 6.59
CA ALA A 185 5.16 -15.14 7.59
C ALA A 185 4.38 -14.95 8.91
N GLU A 186 4.19 -13.71 9.35
CA GLU A 186 3.35 -13.39 10.51
C GLU A 186 1.89 -13.81 10.29
N LEU A 187 1.30 -13.45 9.14
CA LEU A 187 -0.09 -13.77 8.82
C LEU A 187 -0.32 -15.28 8.64
N ARG A 188 0.70 -16.04 8.23
CA ARG A 188 0.63 -17.48 8.02
C ARG A 188 0.41 -18.25 9.32
N THR A 189 0.76 -17.66 10.49
CA THR A 189 0.46 -18.24 11.80
C THR A 189 -1.03 -18.27 12.10
N GLN A 190 -1.83 -17.47 11.42
CA GLN A 190 -3.28 -17.42 11.56
C GLN A 190 -3.93 -18.54 10.73
N PRO A 191 -4.99 -19.22 11.25
CA PRO A 191 -5.67 -20.25 10.50
C PRO A 191 -6.27 -19.70 9.21
N PRO A 192 -6.32 -20.48 8.12
CA PRO A 192 -7.12 -20.11 6.96
C PRO A 192 -8.58 -19.89 7.37
N SER A 193 -9.14 -18.75 6.99
CA SER A 193 -10.55 -18.50 7.24
C SER A 193 -11.40 -19.34 6.28
N GLY A 194 -11.92 -20.49 6.76
CA GLY A 194 -12.83 -21.33 6.00
C GLY A 194 -14.13 -20.61 5.65
N PHE A 195 -14.77 -21.02 4.55
CA PHE A 195 -16.17 -20.66 4.32
C PHE A 195 -17.02 -21.23 5.48
N VAL A 196 -17.75 -20.37 6.15
CA VAL A 196 -18.95 -20.85 6.88
C VAL A 196 -19.93 -21.29 5.80
N ARG A 197 -20.00 -22.58 5.54
CA ARG A 197 -21.12 -23.12 4.76
C ARG A 197 -22.37 -22.85 5.59
N VAL A 198 -23.17 -21.88 5.19
CA VAL A 198 -24.54 -21.76 5.65
C VAL A 198 -25.26 -22.98 5.09
N LYS A 199 -25.68 -23.90 5.97
CA LYS A 199 -26.53 -25.02 5.63
C LYS A 199 -27.94 -24.54 5.37
#